data_e69aca2310db9b6d94ada6c67af6648a
#
_entry.id   e69aca2310db9b6d94ada6c67af6648a
#
_cell.length_a   1.000
_cell.length_b   1.000
_cell.length_c   1.000
_cell.angle_alpha   90.00
_cell.angle_beta   90.00
_cell.angle_gamma   90.00
#
_symmetry.space_group_name_H-M   'P 1'
#
loop_
_entity.id
_entity.type
_entity.pdbx_description
1 polymer ?
#
loop_
_entity_poly.entity_id
_entity_poly.type
_entity_poly.pdbx_seq_one_letter_code
_entity_poly.pdbx_strand_id
1 'polypeptide(L)' 'MTSYYVQVSADFYKGYSVEADSEEEALEIAKENFEYDYSSEWDSLDMKAEEI' A
#
# COMPACT_ATOMS: atom_id res chain seq x y z
N MET A 1 -16.98 -3.25 4.71
CA MET A 1 -15.58 -2.95 4.32
C MET A 1 -15.49 -2.77 2.82
N THR A 2 -14.62 -1.89 2.41
CA THR A 2 -14.43 -1.57 1.00
C THR A 2 -13.11 -2.14 0.51
N SER A 3 -13.10 -2.62 -0.72
CA SER A 3 -11.87 -3.14 -1.32
C SER A 3 -11.12 -2.01 -1.99
N TYR A 4 -9.84 -1.93 -1.73
CA TYR A 4 -8.95 -0.93 -2.32
C TYR A 4 -7.77 -1.61 -2.98
N TYR A 5 -7.35 -1.04 -4.09
CA TYR A 5 -6.10 -1.44 -4.72
C TYR A 5 -5.07 -0.35 -4.42
N VAL A 6 -4.01 -0.73 -3.73
CA VAL A 6 -2.95 0.21 -3.34
C VAL A 6 -1.72 -0.08 -4.17
N GLN A 7 -1.29 0.92 -4.92
CA GLN A 7 -0.07 0.81 -5.69
C GLN A 7 1.06 1.49 -4.92
N VAL A 8 2.09 0.73 -4.65
CA VAL A 8 3.27 1.22 -3.93
C VAL A 8 4.40 1.38 -4.93
N SER A 9 5.00 2.52 -4.93
CA SER A 9 6.07 2.87 -5.86
C SER A 9 7.30 3.33 -5.08
N ALA A 10 8.40 2.63 -5.25
CA ALA A 10 9.67 2.98 -4.64
C ALA A 10 10.72 2.81 -5.72
N ASP A 11 11.63 1.85 -5.58
CA ASP A 11 12.55 1.51 -6.65
C ASP A 11 11.88 0.64 -7.70
N PHE A 12 10.72 0.09 -7.35
CA PHE A 12 9.94 -0.76 -8.22
C PHE A 12 8.46 -0.58 -7.86
N TYR A 13 7.58 -1.14 -8.67
CA TYR A 13 6.14 -1.03 -8.47
C TYR A 13 5.58 -2.31 -7.87
N LYS A 14 4.70 -2.15 -6.90
CA LYS A 14 4.04 -3.28 -6.27
C LYS A 14 2.60 -2.91 -5.98
N GLY A 15 1.67 -3.82 -6.30
CA GLY A 15 0.26 -3.61 -6.03
C GLY A 15 -0.24 -4.51 -4.92
N TYR A 16 -1.11 -3.98 -4.08
CA TYR A 16 -1.75 -4.73 -3.01
C TYR A 16 -3.25 -4.53 -3.07
N SER A 17 -3.98 -5.61 -2.87
CA SER A 17 -5.43 -5.54 -2.77
C SER A 17 -5.78 -5.71 -1.29
N VAL A 18 -6.38 -4.71 -0.69
CA VAL A 18 -6.68 -4.71 0.73
C VAL A 18 -8.14 -4.33 0.96
N GLU A 19 -8.68 -4.77 2.09
CA GLU A 19 -10.01 -4.38 2.53
C GLU A 19 -9.87 -3.45 3.72
N ALA A 20 -10.54 -2.32 3.67
CA ALA A 20 -10.43 -1.29 4.69
C ALA A 20 -11.71 -0.46 4.74
N ASP A 21 -11.89 0.28 5.81
CA ASP A 21 -13.03 1.17 5.95
C ASP A 21 -12.80 2.52 5.32
N SER A 22 -11.55 2.88 5.07
CA SER A 22 -11.20 4.16 4.47
C SER A 22 -9.92 4.03 3.67
N GLU A 23 -9.69 5.02 2.83
CA GLU A 23 -8.49 5.06 2.01
C GLU A 23 -7.22 5.14 2.89
N GLU A 24 -7.28 5.91 3.96
CA GLU A 24 -6.15 6.03 4.88
C GLU A 24 -5.80 4.68 5.50
N GLU A 25 -6.81 3.94 5.91
CA GLU A 25 -6.60 2.63 6.49
C GLU A 25 -6.02 1.67 5.46
N ALA A 26 -6.49 1.76 4.21
CA ALA A 26 -5.95 0.92 3.15
C ALA A 26 -4.47 1.20 2.92
N LEU A 27 -4.08 2.47 2.95
CA LEU A 27 -2.69 2.84 2.80
C LEU A 27 -1.82 2.30 3.93
N GLU A 28 -2.31 2.36 5.15
CA GLU A 28 -1.58 1.83 6.30
C GLU A 28 -1.39 0.32 6.20
N ILE A 29 -2.44 -0.39 5.83
CA ILE A 29 -2.37 -1.84 5.69
C ILE A 29 -1.36 -2.22 4.61
N ALA A 30 -1.43 -1.55 3.47
CA ALA A 30 -0.51 -1.82 2.37
C ALA A 30 0.94 -1.50 2.76
N LYS A 31 1.13 -0.42 3.49
CA LYS A 31 2.47 -0.05 3.94
C LYS A 31 3.06 -1.10 4.87
N GLU A 32 2.26 -1.61 5.80
CA GLU A 32 2.72 -2.68 6.69
C GLU A 32 3.11 -3.93 5.92
N ASN A 33 2.28 -4.31 4.95
CA ASN A 33 2.56 -5.48 4.14
C ASN A 33 3.82 -5.29 3.31
N PHE A 34 4.00 -4.09 2.79
CA PHE A 34 5.18 -3.79 1.99
C PHE A 34 6.45 -3.84 2.83
N GLU A 35 6.42 -3.27 4.03
CA GLU A 35 7.56 -3.30 4.93
C GLU A 35 7.88 -4.72 5.38
N TYR A 36 6.87 -5.53 5.58
CA TYR A 36 7.03 -6.93 5.95
C TYR A 36 7.71 -7.72 4.84
N ASP A 37 7.28 -7.49 3.59
CA ASP A 37 7.82 -8.20 2.44
C ASP A 37 9.24 -7.74 2.07
N TYR A 38 9.52 -6.47 2.26
CA TYR A 38 10.76 -5.85 1.79
C TYR A 38 11.40 -5.02 2.89
N SER A 39 11.85 -5.60 3.91
CA SER A 39 12.35 -4.94 5.12
C SER A 39 13.52 -3.98 4.89
N SER A 40 13.36 -3.02 4.01
CA SER A 40 14.36 -2.03 3.65
C SER A 40 13.87 -0.62 4.00
N GLU A 41 14.80 0.29 4.17
CA GLU A 41 14.44 1.68 4.35
C GLU A 41 14.30 2.31 2.97
N TRP A 42 13.29 3.15 2.82
CA TRP A 42 12.96 3.78 1.54
C TRP A 42 13.10 5.29 1.69
N ASP A 43 13.94 5.91 0.88
CA ASP A 43 14.12 7.35 0.90
C ASP A 43 12.89 8.07 0.33
N SER A 44 12.26 7.46 -0.66
CA SER A 44 11.01 8.00 -1.16
C SER A 44 10.08 6.86 -1.50
N LEU A 45 8.91 6.90 -0.92
CA LEU A 45 7.90 5.87 -1.10
C LEU A 45 6.58 6.55 -1.44
N ASP A 46 6.08 6.28 -2.64
CA ASP A 46 4.80 6.80 -3.08
C ASP A 46 3.75 5.70 -3.01
N MET A 47 2.60 6.04 -2.49
CA MET A 47 1.49 5.11 -2.40
C MET A 47 0.23 5.76 -2.91
N LYS A 48 -0.58 4.99 -3.60
CA LYS A 48 -1.84 5.49 -4.14
C LYS A 48 -2.89 4.41 -3.96
N ALA A 49 -4.00 4.76 -3.35
CA ALA A 49 -5.11 3.84 -3.13
C ALA A 49 -6.26 4.19 -4.05
N GLU A 50 -6.85 3.18 -4.65
CA GLU A 50 -8.04 3.33 -5.48
C GLU A 50 -9.09 2.34 -5.01
N GLU A 51 -10.32 2.80 -4.89
CA GLU A 51 -11.44 1.93 -4.56
C GLU A 51 -11.78 1.07 -5.76
N ILE A 52 -11.91 -0.21 -5.51
CA ILE A 52 -12.24 -1.18 -6.55
C ILE A 52 -13.75 -1.29 -6.74
#